data_f0a578bffa1932d91d17d3c0a3ff0989
#
_entry.id   f0a578bffa1932d91d17d3c0a3ff0989
#
_cell.length_a   1.000
_cell.length_b   1.000
_cell.length_c   1.000
_cell.angle_alpha   90.00
_cell.angle_beta   90.00
_cell.angle_gamma   90.00
#
_symmetry.space_group_name_H-M   'P 1'
#
loop_
_entity.id
_entity.type
_entity.pdbx_description
1 polymer ?
#
loop_
_entity_poly.entity_id
_entity_poly.type
_entity_poly.pdbx_seq_one_letter_code
_entity_poly.pdbx_strand_id
1 'polypeptide(L)'
;MKKIIYLLTTILLTFFSNNSLIASEKKDQYSCKPKHAAAIRSNGIQTFKIKGDEKPVLLSIYKGFLETNDMKYKLYEAGGRAFAFSPERAWVHFQDITVLDNGQLSFVMAVNSSISRDLCDKK
;
A
#
# COMPACT_ATOMS: atom_id res chain seq x y z
N MET A 1 -41.34 -3.91 -14.48
CA MET A 1 -40.42 -4.96 -14.02
C MET A 1 -39.03 -4.86 -14.65
N LYS A 2 -38.92 -4.63 -15.95
CA LYS A 2 -37.56 -4.52 -16.58
C LYS A 2 -36.72 -3.34 -16.10
N LYS A 3 -37.31 -2.21 -15.72
CA LYS A 3 -36.60 -1.02 -15.22
C LYS A 3 -35.95 -1.21 -13.84
N ILE A 4 -36.49 -2.04 -12.97
CA ILE A 4 -35.98 -2.31 -11.64
C ILE A 4 -34.73 -3.22 -11.69
N ILE A 5 -34.69 -4.15 -12.65
CA ILE A 5 -33.55 -5.06 -12.84
C ILE A 5 -32.32 -4.30 -13.33
N TYR A 6 -32.50 -3.32 -14.21
CA TYR A 6 -31.41 -2.47 -14.70
C TYR A 6 -30.82 -1.56 -13.60
N LEU A 7 -31.66 -1.05 -12.71
CA LEU A 7 -31.23 -0.21 -11.59
C LEU A 7 -30.39 -1.01 -10.59
N LEU A 8 -30.80 -2.24 -10.27
CA LEU A 8 -30.07 -3.14 -9.38
C LEU A 8 -28.71 -3.57 -9.95
N THR A 9 -28.64 -3.82 -11.26
CA THR A 9 -27.39 -4.20 -11.95
C THR A 9 -26.40 -3.03 -11.96
N THR A 10 -26.89 -1.81 -12.17
CA THR A 10 -26.04 -0.59 -12.18
C THR A 10 -25.49 -0.28 -10.78
N ILE A 11 -26.29 -0.49 -9.73
CA ILE A 11 -25.85 -0.29 -8.33
C ILE A 11 -24.80 -1.34 -7.94
N LEU A 12 -24.95 -2.60 -8.36
CA LEU A 12 -23.95 -3.65 -8.12
C LEU A 12 -22.62 -3.36 -8.81
N LEU A 13 -22.65 -2.87 -10.06
CA LEU A 13 -21.45 -2.51 -10.82
C LEU A 13 -20.68 -1.34 -10.17
N THR A 14 -21.39 -0.36 -9.60
CA THR A 14 -20.77 0.76 -8.89
C THR A 14 -20.12 0.34 -7.57
N PHE A 15 -20.65 -0.67 -6.89
CA PHE A 15 -20.06 -1.19 -5.64
C PHE A 15 -18.73 -1.93 -5.86
N PHE A 16 -18.56 -2.62 -7.01
CA PHE A 16 -17.33 -3.35 -7.33
C PHE A 16 -16.21 -2.47 -7.87
N SER A 17 -16.50 -1.28 -8.42
CA SER A 17 -15.51 -0.41 -9.07
C SER A 17 -14.70 0.47 -8.11
N ASN A 18 -15.11 0.61 -6.83
CA ASN A 18 -14.55 1.61 -5.91
C ASN A 18 -13.48 1.07 -4.94
N ASN A 19 -13.15 -0.24 -4.95
CA ASN A 19 -12.32 -0.87 -3.91
C ASN A 19 -10.94 -1.34 -4.40
N SER A 20 -10.55 -1.09 -5.66
CA SER A 20 -9.25 -1.54 -6.17
C SER A 20 -8.25 -0.39 -6.16
N LEU A 21 -7.12 -0.55 -5.46
CA LEU A 21 -5.98 0.36 -5.52
C LEU A 21 -5.37 0.41 -6.92
N ILE A 22 -5.43 -0.70 -7.67
CA ILE A 22 -4.89 -0.79 -9.03
C ILE A 22 -5.69 0.03 -10.02
N ALA A 23 -7.02 0.13 -9.83
CA ALA A 23 -7.93 0.83 -10.74
C ALA A 23 -8.04 2.34 -10.46
N SER A 24 -7.31 2.89 -9.50
CA SER A 24 -7.36 4.31 -9.17
C SER A 24 -6.78 5.16 -10.31
N GLU A 25 -7.63 5.96 -10.95
CA GLU A 25 -7.22 6.92 -11.97
C GLU A 25 -6.78 8.26 -11.37
N LYS A 26 -7.10 8.50 -10.11
CA LYS A 26 -6.68 9.68 -9.38
C LYS A 26 -5.40 9.40 -8.63
N LYS A 27 -4.44 10.31 -8.74
CA LYS A 27 -3.18 10.23 -7.99
C LYS A 27 -3.42 10.54 -6.52
N ASP A 28 -3.34 9.51 -5.69
CA ASP A 28 -3.40 9.64 -4.23
C ASP A 28 -1.99 9.75 -3.66
N GLN A 29 -1.76 10.79 -2.86
CA GLN A 29 -0.48 11.06 -2.22
C GLN A 29 -0.57 10.81 -0.72
N TYR A 30 0.49 10.25 -0.17
CA TYR A 30 0.59 9.89 1.25
C TYR A 30 1.92 10.31 1.83
N SER A 31 1.90 10.64 3.11
CA SER A 31 3.10 10.88 3.92
C SER A 31 3.24 9.74 4.93
N CYS A 32 4.28 8.96 4.81
CA CYS A 32 4.44 7.67 5.51
C CYS A 32 5.55 7.73 6.56
N LYS A 33 5.27 7.15 7.72
CA LYS A 33 6.26 6.96 8.79
C LYS A 33 6.24 5.53 9.30
N PRO A 34 7.41 4.96 9.64
CA PRO A 34 7.46 3.65 10.26
C PRO A 34 6.86 3.71 11.68
N LYS A 35 6.12 2.68 12.05
CA LYS A 35 5.58 2.48 13.40
C LYS A 35 6.31 1.37 14.14
N HIS A 36 6.72 0.34 13.42
CA HIS A 36 7.49 -0.78 13.96
C HIS A 36 8.54 -1.18 12.94
N ALA A 37 9.71 -1.54 13.40
CA ALA A 37 10.80 -2.02 12.56
C ALA A 37 11.57 -3.14 13.24
N ALA A 38 12.05 -4.09 12.45
CA ALA A 38 12.84 -5.22 12.89
C ALA A 38 13.83 -5.65 11.81
N ALA A 39 14.88 -6.35 12.20
CA ALA A 39 15.79 -7.01 11.28
C ALA A 39 15.99 -8.46 11.68
N ILE A 40 16.14 -9.33 10.70
CA ILE A 40 16.51 -10.72 10.88
C ILE A 40 18.04 -10.80 10.85
N ARG A 41 18.62 -11.30 11.93
CA ARG A 41 20.07 -11.47 12.10
C ARG A 41 20.38 -12.94 12.28
N SER A 42 21.66 -13.32 12.16
CA SER A 42 22.11 -14.69 12.38
C SER A 42 21.80 -15.21 13.79
N ASN A 43 21.69 -14.32 14.76
CA ASN A 43 21.41 -14.64 16.18
C ASN A 43 19.95 -14.38 16.58
N GLY A 44 19.05 -14.12 15.63
CA GLY A 44 17.61 -13.94 15.89
C GLY A 44 17.05 -12.66 15.31
N ILE A 45 15.91 -12.23 15.85
CA ILE A 45 15.20 -11.04 15.43
C ILE A 45 15.57 -9.87 16.35
N GLN A 46 16.01 -8.78 15.76
CA GLN A 46 16.29 -7.54 16.47
C GLN A 46 15.20 -6.51 16.14
N THR A 47 14.50 -6.01 17.15
CA THR A 47 13.55 -4.92 17.00
C THR A 47 14.22 -3.57 17.17
N PHE A 48 13.76 -2.57 16.43
CA PHE A 48 14.28 -1.21 16.52
C PHE A 48 13.24 -0.30 17.15
N LYS A 49 13.70 0.57 18.05
CA LYS A 49 12.85 1.60 18.63
C LYS A 49 12.68 2.75 17.62
N ILE A 50 11.43 3.07 17.29
CA ILE A 50 11.11 4.22 16.46
C ILE A 50 11.11 5.48 17.34
N LYS A 51 11.92 6.45 16.96
CA LYS A 51 12.08 7.69 17.74
C LYS A 51 10.96 8.71 17.53
N GLY A 52 10.24 8.63 16.41
CA GLY A 52 9.16 9.53 16.08
C GLY A 52 9.59 10.81 15.36
N ASP A 53 10.88 11.07 15.22
CA ASP A 53 11.47 12.22 14.52
C ASP A 53 11.96 11.89 13.11
N GLU A 54 11.70 10.68 12.63
CA GLU A 54 12.05 10.28 11.28
C GLU A 54 11.32 11.16 10.24
N LYS A 55 12.04 11.55 9.19
CA LYS A 55 11.45 12.25 8.08
C LYS A 55 10.42 11.37 7.37
N PRO A 56 9.21 11.87 7.11
CA PRO A 56 8.22 11.10 6.37
C PRO A 56 8.69 10.83 4.94
N VAL A 57 8.36 9.64 4.46
CA VAL A 57 8.55 9.28 3.06
C VAL A 57 7.27 9.60 2.29
N LEU A 58 7.41 10.36 1.20
CA LEU A 58 6.29 10.65 0.33
C LEU A 58 6.09 9.51 -0.65
N LEU A 59 4.84 9.08 -0.76
CA LEU A 59 4.43 7.97 -1.58
C LEU A 59 3.18 8.34 -2.37
N SER A 60 3.09 7.89 -3.61
CA SER A 60 1.91 8.10 -4.44
C SER A 60 1.41 6.76 -4.98
N ILE A 61 0.09 6.63 -5.09
CA ILE A 61 -0.55 5.51 -5.77
C ILE A 61 -1.31 6.06 -6.97
N TYR A 62 -0.98 5.56 -8.14
CA TYR A 62 -1.57 6.02 -9.39
C TYR A 62 -1.42 4.99 -10.51
N LYS A 63 -2.52 4.70 -11.19
CA LYS A 63 -2.57 3.83 -12.39
C LYS A 63 -1.83 2.50 -12.25
N GLY A 64 -2.04 1.82 -11.11
CA GLY A 64 -1.45 0.51 -10.88
C GLY A 64 0.00 0.52 -10.41
N PHE A 65 0.51 1.69 -10.00
CA PHE A 65 1.87 1.84 -9.48
C PHE A 65 1.87 2.50 -8.11
N LEU A 66 2.79 2.05 -7.28
CA LEU A 66 3.21 2.73 -6.07
C LEU A 66 4.52 3.43 -6.40
N GLU A 67 4.55 4.76 -6.22
CA GLU A 67 5.72 5.57 -6.54
C GLU A 67 6.30 6.18 -5.27
N THR A 68 7.61 6.07 -5.11
CA THR A 68 8.40 6.86 -4.18
C THR A 68 9.19 7.92 -4.96
N ASN A 69 9.98 8.75 -4.28
CA ASN A 69 10.73 9.82 -4.94
C ASN A 69 11.68 9.33 -6.04
N ASP A 70 12.14 8.09 -5.96
CA ASP A 70 13.21 7.56 -6.80
C ASP A 70 12.79 6.32 -7.60
N MET A 71 11.59 5.77 -7.39
CA MET A 71 11.24 4.48 -7.99
C MET A 71 9.74 4.26 -8.15
N LYS A 72 9.37 3.51 -9.19
CA LYS A 72 8.03 2.96 -9.40
C LYS A 72 8.01 1.47 -9.10
N TYR A 73 7.01 1.04 -8.34
CA TYR A 73 6.76 -0.35 -8.03
C TYR A 73 5.38 -0.73 -8.56
N LYS A 74 5.30 -1.79 -9.34
CA LYS A 74 4.02 -2.25 -9.88
C LYS A 74 3.17 -2.86 -8.77
N LEU A 75 1.89 -2.44 -8.71
CA LEU A 75 0.89 -2.97 -7.79
C LEU A 75 0.28 -4.25 -8.33
N TYR A 76 0.10 -5.21 -7.43
CA TYR A 76 -0.58 -6.47 -7.68
C TYR A 76 -1.63 -6.71 -6.60
N GLU A 77 -2.72 -7.35 -6.96
CA GLU A 77 -3.73 -7.80 -6.02
C GLU A 77 -3.93 -9.30 -6.17
N ALA A 78 -3.90 -10.01 -5.06
CA ALA A 78 -4.14 -11.44 -5.00
C ALA A 78 -4.76 -11.81 -3.66
N GLY A 79 -5.87 -12.57 -3.67
CA GLY A 79 -6.53 -13.02 -2.45
C GLY A 79 -6.99 -11.88 -1.52
N GLY A 80 -7.42 -10.75 -2.07
CA GLY A 80 -7.86 -9.58 -1.30
C GLY A 80 -6.74 -8.76 -0.67
N ARG A 81 -5.49 -9.06 -1.01
CA ARG A 81 -4.31 -8.33 -0.52
C ARG A 81 -3.59 -7.65 -1.67
N ALA A 82 -3.08 -6.45 -1.40
CA ALA A 82 -2.26 -5.71 -2.36
C ALA A 82 -0.79 -5.75 -1.95
N PHE A 83 0.07 -5.84 -2.94
CA PHE A 83 1.53 -5.79 -2.77
C PHE A 83 2.17 -5.09 -3.97
N ALA A 84 3.38 -4.61 -3.80
CA ALA A 84 4.10 -3.92 -4.86
C ALA A 84 5.59 -4.30 -4.86
N PHE A 85 6.13 -4.48 -6.05
CA PHE A 85 7.56 -4.69 -6.23
C PHE A 85 8.01 -4.24 -7.63
N SER A 86 9.32 -4.10 -7.81
CA SER A 86 9.95 -3.86 -9.11
C SER A 86 11.10 -4.85 -9.32
N PRO A 87 11.21 -5.47 -10.51
CA PRO A 87 12.36 -6.34 -10.81
C PRO A 87 13.71 -5.63 -10.71
N GLU A 88 13.74 -4.32 -10.94
CA GLU A 88 14.97 -3.51 -10.84
C GLU A 88 15.44 -3.32 -9.40
N ARG A 89 14.53 -3.48 -8.41
CA ARG A 89 14.81 -3.46 -6.98
C ARG A 89 14.15 -4.64 -6.28
N ALA A 90 14.52 -5.84 -6.67
CA ALA A 90 13.92 -7.07 -6.18
C ALA A 90 14.09 -7.29 -4.68
N TRP A 91 15.03 -6.58 -4.03
CA TRP A 91 15.23 -6.63 -2.58
C TRP A 91 14.29 -5.72 -1.78
N VAL A 92 13.46 -4.92 -2.45
CA VAL A 92 12.44 -4.06 -1.82
C VAL A 92 11.06 -4.59 -2.15
N HIS A 93 10.25 -4.89 -1.14
CA HIS A 93 8.89 -5.35 -1.30
C HIS A 93 7.96 -4.54 -0.40
N PHE A 94 6.83 -4.10 -0.95
CA PHE A 94 5.72 -3.55 -0.20
C PHE A 94 4.64 -4.63 -0.11
N GLN A 95 4.24 -4.99 1.09
CA GLN A 95 3.28 -6.07 1.35
C GLN A 95 2.12 -5.56 2.19
N ASP A 96 0.99 -6.26 2.12
CA ASP A 96 -0.18 -5.96 2.94
C ASP A 96 -0.61 -4.49 2.84
N ILE A 97 -0.62 -3.96 1.63
CA ILE A 97 -0.99 -2.57 1.36
C ILE A 97 -2.51 -2.46 1.54
N THR A 98 -2.94 -1.66 2.51
CA THR A 98 -4.34 -1.55 2.90
C THR A 98 -4.71 -0.09 3.15
N VAL A 99 -5.83 0.34 2.59
CA VAL A 99 -6.46 1.61 2.97
C VAL A 99 -7.37 1.34 4.16
N LEU A 100 -7.10 2.01 5.28
CA LEU A 100 -7.86 1.89 6.50
C LEU A 100 -9.17 2.68 6.44
N ASP A 101 -10.11 2.40 7.34
CA ASP A 101 -11.42 3.06 7.38
C ASP A 101 -11.33 4.57 7.56
N ASN A 102 -10.27 5.06 8.21
CA ASN A 102 -10.01 6.49 8.39
C ASN A 102 -9.30 7.16 7.21
N GLY A 103 -9.08 6.44 6.11
CA GLY A 103 -8.38 6.93 4.93
C GLY A 103 -6.86 6.84 4.96
N GLN A 104 -6.27 6.41 6.07
CA GLN A 104 -4.83 6.16 6.15
C GLN A 104 -4.44 4.94 5.32
N LEU A 105 -3.20 4.92 4.85
CA LEU A 105 -2.60 3.76 4.19
C LEU A 105 -1.67 3.05 5.17
N SER A 106 -1.76 1.73 5.21
CA SER A 106 -0.85 0.88 5.98
C SER A 106 -0.18 -0.14 5.08
N PHE A 107 1.08 -0.39 5.27
CA PHE A 107 1.79 -1.46 4.57
C PHE A 107 2.97 -1.99 5.40
N VAL A 108 3.48 -3.15 4.99
CA VAL A 108 4.74 -3.70 5.46
C VAL A 108 5.77 -3.52 4.35
N MET A 109 6.88 -2.89 4.64
CA MET A 109 8.00 -2.77 3.71
C MET A 109 9.13 -3.70 4.14
N ALA A 110 9.54 -4.56 3.23
CA ALA A 110 10.69 -5.44 3.43
C ALA A 110 11.85 -4.95 2.55
N VAL A 111 13.00 -4.73 3.14
CA VAL A 111 14.24 -4.33 2.46
C VAL A 111 15.35 -5.26 2.91
N ASN A 112 15.76 -6.19 2.04
CA ASN A 112 16.70 -7.26 2.40
C ASN A 112 16.20 -8.05 3.63
N SER A 113 16.96 -8.05 4.71
CA SER A 113 16.61 -8.73 5.97
C SER A 113 15.90 -7.82 6.99
N SER A 114 15.55 -6.60 6.62
CA SER A 114 14.84 -5.65 7.47
C SER A 114 13.38 -5.53 7.04
N ILE A 115 12.50 -5.31 8.01
CA ILE A 115 11.07 -5.17 7.78
C ILE A 115 10.54 -4.02 8.65
N SER A 116 9.62 -3.24 8.09
CA SER A 116 8.93 -2.19 8.83
C SER A 116 7.44 -2.23 8.54
N ARG A 117 6.63 -1.85 9.53
CA ARG A 117 5.22 -1.50 9.30
C ARG A 117 5.10 0.00 9.31
N ASP A 118 4.58 0.53 8.23
CA ASP A 118 4.42 1.95 8.03
C ASP A 118 2.94 2.33 8.05
N LEU A 119 2.68 3.53 8.54
CA LEU A 119 1.37 4.16 8.52
C LEU A 119 1.48 5.50 7.82
N CYS A 120 0.56 5.75 6.90
CA CYS A 120 0.61 6.91 6.03
C CYS A 120 -0.64 7.75 6.18
N ASP A 121 -0.44 9.06 6.30
CA ASP A 121 -1.51 10.03 6.23
C ASP A 121 -1.73 10.47 4.79
N LYS A 122 -2.98 10.55 4.38
CA LYS A 122 -3.34 11.05 3.06
C LYS A 122 -3.11 12.55 3.00
N LYS A 123 -2.50 12.99 1.93
CA LYS A 123 -2.29 14.42 1.64
C LYS A 123 -3.43 15.06 0.87
#